data_f5c39b9c714f3f835ffc5093cb7a0f36
#
_entry.id   f5c39b9c714f3f835ffc5093cb7a0f36
#
_cell.length_a   1.000
_cell.length_b   1.000
_cell.length_c   1.000
_cell.angle_alpha   90.00
_cell.angle_beta   90.00
_cell.angle_gamma   90.00
#
_symmetry.space_group_name_H-M   'P 1'
#
loop_
_entity.id
_entity.type
_entity.pdbx_description
1 polymer ?
#
loop_
_entity_poly.entity_id
_entity_poly.type
_entity_poly.pdbx_seq_one_letter_code
_entity_poly.pdbx_strand_id
1 'polypeptide(L)'
;GGYLKFDTRAETSGTLTERMRIDRAGRLLLGTTSARAHLNDGSDSGHFFLEGTTQDTTTLAIVRNSDNDGPAHLVLGKSRGGSANSTTRVNNGDTIGHINFEGADGTHLIRAAQISCLVAGDPGANDMPGLLKFSTTPDGSNALSERMRIDRDGRLMVGKSSAGVSSRGPEFRTGNNDYAVVCTSEDHIPQVVNRLGDEGQLIQFRHANSTEGDISVSGSTVSYNGGHLSRWSQLAGGAARIEILRGSVLSNLNEMCEWGEENNEQLNRMKVSDVEGDANVSGVFQGWDDDDDTYTNDFYCAMTGDFVIRIAQGTTVARGDLLMSAGDGTAKPQDDDIVRSKTIAKVTSTTVSTTYSDGSYCVPCVLMAC
;
A
#
# COMPACT_ATOMS: atom_id res chain seq x y z
N GLY A 1 -30.97 -41.47 -34.02
CA GLY A 1 -31.00 -41.08 -32.62
C GLY A 1 -32.12 -40.07 -32.37
N GLY A 2 -32.90 -40.32 -31.33
CA GLY A 2 -34.02 -39.45 -30.95
C GLY A 2 -33.57 -38.22 -30.15
N TYR A 3 -34.46 -37.27 -30.05
CA TYR A 3 -34.36 -36.12 -29.15
C TYR A 3 -35.73 -35.83 -28.54
N LEU A 4 -35.79 -35.20 -27.38
CA LEU A 4 -37.01 -34.72 -26.75
C LEU A 4 -37.10 -33.21 -26.97
N LYS A 5 -38.26 -32.71 -27.45
CA LYS A 5 -38.47 -31.27 -27.62
C LYS A 5 -39.77 -30.80 -26.96
N PHE A 6 -39.79 -29.55 -26.63
CA PHE A 6 -40.92 -28.81 -26.08
C PHE A 6 -41.25 -27.65 -27.02
N ASP A 7 -42.48 -27.68 -27.56
CA ASP A 7 -42.98 -26.63 -28.45
C ASP A 7 -44.11 -25.85 -27.77
N THR A 8 -44.18 -24.56 -28.02
CA THR A 8 -45.33 -23.72 -27.64
C THR A 8 -45.92 -23.05 -28.85
N ARG A 9 -47.21 -22.76 -28.76
CA ARG A 9 -47.93 -21.98 -29.76
C ARG A 9 -48.23 -20.59 -29.21
N ALA A 10 -47.92 -19.56 -29.96
CA ALA A 10 -48.33 -18.21 -29.62
C ALA A 10 -49.87 -18.09 -29.82
N GLU A 11 -50.54 -17.29 -29.02
CA GLU A 11 -51.99 -17.09 -29.05
C GLU A 11 -52.50 -16.66 -30.44
N THR A 12 -51.70 -15.94 -31.18
CA THR A 12 -52.03 -15.38 -32.50
C THR A 12 -51.54 -16.21 -33.68
N SER A 13 -50.85 -17.35 -33.44
CA SER A 13 -50.23 -18.16 -34.47
C SER A 13 -50.71 -19.62 -34.39
N GLY A 14 -51.03 -20.22 -35.51
CA GLY A 14 -51.35 -21.65 -35.63
C GLY A 14 -50.09 -22.54 -35.55
N THR A 15 -48.92 -22.02 -35.65
CA THR A 15 -47.65 -22.75 -35.77
C THR A 15 -47.01 -23.01 -34.40
N LEU A 16 -46.55 -24.25 -34.16
CA LEU A 16 -45.74 -24.62 -33.01
C LEU A 16 -44.30 -24.15 -33.21
N THR A 17 -43.76 -23.52 -32.20
CA THR A 17 -42.36 -23.08 -32.17
C THR A 17 -41.64 -23.83 -31.07
N GLU A 18 -40.52 -24.48 -31.41
CA GLU A 18 -39.66 -25.15 -30.43
C GLU A 18 -39.06 -24.14 -29.48
N ARG A 19 -39.09 -24.41 -28.17
CA ARG A 19 -38.55 -23.55 -27.11
C ARG A 19 -37.38 -24.20 -26.39
N MET A 20 -37.40 -25.54 -26.28
CA MET A 20 -36.43 -26.30 -25.54
C MET A 20 -36.27 -27.70 -26.15
N ARG A 21 -35.08 -28.26 -26.10
CA ARG A 21 -34.83 -29.67 -26.38
C ARG A 21 -33.76 -30.28 -25.49
N ILE A 22 -33.86 -31.62 -25.33
CA ILE A 22 -32.72 -32.46 -24.95
C ILE A 22 -32.32 -33.20 -26.22
N ASP A 23 -31.10 -32.89 -26.70
CA ASP A 23 -30.62 -33.48 -27.95
C ASP A 23 -30.10 -34.92 -27.73
N ARG A 24 -29.70 -35.59 -28.82
CA ARG A 24 -29.19 -36.97 -28.79
C ARG A 24 -27.89 -37.15 -27.97
N ALA A 25 -27.18 -36.10 -27.66
CA ALA A 25 -26.01 -36.10 -26.83
C ALA A 25 -26.31 -35.77 -25.35
N GLY A 26 -27.61 -35.61 -25.00
CA GLY A 26 -28.06 -35.29 -23.64
C GLY A 26 -27.87 -33.82 -23.25
N ARG A 27 -27.72 -32.93 -24.23
CA ARG A 27 -27.53 -31.49 -23.97
C ARG A 27 -28.88 -30.79 -23.92
N LEU A 28 -29.09 -29.95 -22.90
CA LEU A 28 -30.28 -29.11 -22.77
C LEU A 28 -30.06 -27.80 -23.52
N LEU A 29 -30.91 -27.56 -24.54
CA LEU A 29 -30.84 -26.39 -25.41
C LEU A 29 -32.13 -25.56 -25.23
N LEU A 30 -31.96 -24.28 -24.92
CA LEU A 30 -33.03 -23.28 -24.80
C LEU A 30 -32.80 -22.20 -25.86
N GLY A 31 -33.85 -21.94 -26.68
CA GLY A 31 -33.81 -20.92 -27.72
C GLY A 31 -33.00 -21.30 -28.98
N THR A 32 -32.40 -22.49 -29.01
CA THR A 32 -31.62 -23.00 -30.14
C THR A 32 -31.94 -24.48 -30.40
N THR A 33 -31.78 -24.93 -31.64
CA THR A 33 -32.00 -26.33 -32.05
C THR A 33 -30.71 -27.13 -32.19
N SER A 34 -29.56 -26.47 -32.07
CA SER A 34 -28.24 -27.10 -32.16
C SER A 34 -27.29 -26.47 -31.13
N ALA A 35 -26.49 -27.31 -30.50
CA ALA A 35 -25.43 -26.82 -29.62
C ALA A 35 -24.33 -26.15 -30.44
N ARG A 36 -23.77 -25.07 -29.91
CA ARG A 36 -22.58 -24.42 -30.48
C ARG A 36 -21.38 -25.34 -30.44
N ALA A 37 -20.71 -25.47 -31.57
CA ALA A 37 -19.50 -26.28 -31.71
C ALA A 37 -18.21 -25.46 -31.56
N HIS A 38 -18.31 -24.15 -31.39
CA HIS A 38 -17.17 -23.20 -31.51
C HIS A 38 -17.05 -22.30 -30.30
N LEU A 39 -17.17 -22.88 -29.08
CA LEU A 39 -16.77 -22.21 -27.83
C LEU A 39 -15.28 -22.36 -27.66
N ASN A 40 -14.60 -21.30 -27.24
CA ASN A 40 -13.16 -21.28 -26.96
C ASN A 40 -12.34 -21.97 -28.08
N ASP A 41 -12.45 -21.47 -29.31
CA ASP A 41 -11.78 -22.04 -30.50
C ASP A 41 -12.17 -23.50 -30.81
N GLY A 42 -13.36 -23.90 -30.41
CA GLY A 42 -13.87 -25.27 -30.61
C GLY A 42 -13.36 -26.30 -29.62
N SER A 43 -12.59 -25.87 -28.59
CA SER A 43 -12.05 -26.77 -27.56
C SER A 43 -13.04 -27.08 -26.43
N ASP A 44 -14.06 -26.23 -26.23
CA ASP A 44 -15.04 -26.39 -25.17
C ASP A 44 -16.43 -26.81 -25.73
N SER A 45 -17.16 -27.62 -24.97
CA SER A 45 -18.54 -28.03 -25.26
C SER A 45 -19.40 -27.89 -24.01
N GLY A 46 -20.58 -27.29 -24.16
CA GLY A 46 -21.53 -27.14 -23.07
C GLY A 46 -22.61 -28.19 -23.08
N HIS A 47 -23.17 -28.54 -21.92
CA HIS A 47 -24.35 -29.39 -21.77
C HIS A 47 -25.63 -28.60 -21.51
N PHE A 48 -25.52 -27.32 -21.12
CA PHE A 48 -26.63 -26.38 -21.00
C PHE A 48 -26.35 -25.17 -21.88
N PHE A 49 -27.25 -24.88 -22.82
CA PHE A 49 -27.19 -23.74 -23.70
C PHE A 49 -28.44 -22.89 -23.54
N LEU A 50 -28.27 -21.61 -23.30
CA LEU A 50 -29.28 -20.57 -23.43
C LEU A 50 -28.79 -19.62 -24.53
N GLU A 51 -29.43 -19.70 -25.69
CA GLU A 51 -29.06 -18.94 -26.89
C GLU A 51 -30.25 -18.20 -27.46
N GLY A 52 -30.09 -16.95 -27.77
CA GLY A 52 -31.13 -16.10 -28.31
C GLY A 52 -30.56 -14.89 -29.05
N THR A 53 -31.45 -14.08 -29.61
CA THR A 53 -31.09 -12.89 -30.40
C THR A 53 -31.42 -11.57 -29.70
N THR A 54 -32.01 -11.63 -28.52
CA THR A 54 -32.37 -10.48 -27.69
C THR A 54 -31.89 -10.68 -26.26
N GLN A 55 -31.77 -9.59 -25.49
CA GLN A 55 -31.41 -9.64 -24.08
C GLN A 55 -32.35 -10.57 -23.28
N ASP A 56 -33.67 -10.45 -23.49
CA ASP A 56 -34.66 -11.22 -22.74
C ASP A 56 -34.57 -12.74 -23.01
N THR A 57 -34.09 -13.14 -24.20
CA THR A 57 -33.94 -14.55 -24.59
C THR A 57 -32.60 -15.16 -24.16
N THR A 58 -31.68 -14.35 -23.57
CA THR A 58 -30.33 -14.78 -23.19
C THR A 58 -29.99 -14.46 -21.72
N THR A 59 -30.98 -14.10 -20.92
CA THR A 59 -30.79 -13.80 -19.51
C THR A 59 -30.96 -15.04 -18.64
N LEU A 60 -29.95 -15.38 -17.83
CA LEU A 60 -30.05 -16.35 -16.73
C LEU A 60 -30.24 -15.59 -15.43
N ALA A 61 -31.41 -15.65 -14.81
CA ALA A 61 -31.72 -15.03 -13.54
C ALA A 61 -31.79 -16.06 -12.41
N ILE A 62 -31.06 -15.87 -11.36
CA ILE A 62 -31.11 -16.66 -10.11
C ILE A 62 -31.53 -15.72 -8.99
N VAL A 63 -32.78 -15.79 -8.57
CA VAL A 63 -33.38 -14.89 -7.59
C VAL A 63 -33.88 -15.68 -6.39
N ARG A 64 -33.49 -15.27 -5.19
CA ARG A 64 -34.02 -15.79 -3.93
C ARG A 64 -34.86 -14.72 -3.25
N ASN A 65 -36.13 -15.08 -2.96
CA ASN A 65 -37.01 -14.27 -2.11
C ASN A 65 -37.09 -14.90 -0.73
N SER A 66 -36.57 -14.22 0.28
CA SER A 66 -36.52 -14.71 1.66
C SER A 66 -36.40 -13.55 2.63
N ASP A 67 -37.04 -13.68 3.77
CA ASP A 67 -36.98 -12.72 4.89
C ASP A 67 -35.75 -12.93 5.80
N ASN A 68 -34.61 -13.26 5.21
CA ASN A 68 -33.34 -13.41 5.92
C ASN A 68 -32.16 -12.96 5.04
N ASP A 69 -30.95 -12.89 5.61
CA ASP A 69 -29.71 -12.43 5.01
C ASP A 69 -29.03 -13.41 4.03
N GLY A 70 -29.61 -14.60 3.79
CA GLY A 70 -29.03 -15.59 2.88
C GLY A 70 -29.07 -15.16 1.41
N PRO A 71 -28.01 -15.37 0.62
CA PRO A 71 -27.95 -15.01 -0.80
C PRO A 71 -28.55 -16.07 -1.74
N ALA A 72 -28.73 -15.69 -3.00
CA ALA A 72 -28.79 -16.65 -4.11
C ALA A 72 -27.34 -17.10 -4.44
N HIS A 73 -27.18 -18.32 -4.97
CA HIS A 73 -25.85 -18.89 -5.22
C HIS A 73 -25.68 -19.34 -6.69
N LEU A 74 -24.52 -19.05 -7.27
CA LEU A 74 -23.97 -19.78 -8.42
C LEU A 74 -22.72 -20.50 -7.91
N VAL A 75 -22.72 -21.83 -7.90
CA VAL A 75 -21.63 -22.65 -7.38
C VAL A 75 -20.88 -23.32 -8.53
N LEU A 76 -19.59 -23.02 -8.66
CA LEU A 76 -18.66 -23.73 -9.52
C LEU A 76 -17.75 -24.58 -8.62
N GLY A 77 -17.83 -25.90 -8.73
CA GLY A 77 -17.11 -26.83 -7.87
C GLY A 77 -16.36 -27.90 -8.65
N LYS A 78 -15.24 -28.38 -8.09
CA LYS A 78 -14.41 -29.44 -8.67
C LYS A 78 -14.03 -30.47 -7.63
N SER A 79 -14.05 -31.75 -8.05
CA SER A 79 -13.44 -32.87 -7.36
C SER A 79 -12.54 -33.63 -8.35
N ARG A 80 -11.54 -34.34 -7.85
CA ARG A 80 -10.71 -35.28 -8.69
C ARG A 80 -11.29 -36.67 -8.82
N GLY A 81 -12.45 -36.94 -8.22
CA GLY A 81 -13.09 -38.24 -8.36
C GLY A 81 -13.74 -38.44 -9.71
N GLY A 82 -13.77 -39.69 -10.19
CA GLY A 82 -14.31 -40.10 -11.48
C GLY A 82 -15.81 -40.45 -11.48
N SER A 83 -16.53 -40.18 -10.38
CA SER A 83 -17.97 -40.49 -10.27
C SER A 83 -18.74 -39.28 -9.71
N ALA A 84 -20.06 -39.25 -10.03
CA ALA A 84 -20.96 -38.26 -9.44
C ALA A 84 -20.90 -38.33 -7.89
N ASN A 85 -21.09 -37.20 -7.24
CA ASN A 85 -21.03 -37.03 -5.78
C ASN A 85 -19.64 -37.31 -5.15
N SER A 86 -18.58 -37.41 -5.96
CA SER A 86 -17.24 -37.58 -5.43
C SER A 86 -16.77 -36.34 -4.68
N THR A 87 -16.08 -36.57 -3.53
CA THR A 87 -15.39 -35.57 -2.74
C THR A 87 -13.86 -35.77 -2.73
N THR A 88 -13.32 -36.47 -3.75
CA THR A 88 -11.89 -36.66 -3.87
C THR A 88 -11.18 -35.31 -3.93
N ARG A 89 -10.19 -35.16 -3.06
CA ARG A 89 -9.44 -33.92 -2.86
C ARG A 89 -8.80 -33.43 -4.15
N VAL A 90 -8.92 -32.14 -4.41
CA VAL A 90 -8.15 -31.42 -5.44
C VAL A 90 -6.72 -31.19 -4.98
N ASN A 91 -5.81 -30.90 -5.88
CA ASN A 91 -4.38 -30.67 -5.62
C ASN A 91 -4.05 -29.18 -5.80
N ASN A 92 -2.92 -28.79 -5.21
CA ASN A 92 -2.33 -27.48 -5.50
C ASN A 92 -2.16 -27.26 -7.01
N GLY A 93 -2.57 -26.10 -7.51
CA GLY A 93 -2.58 -25.74 -8.93
C GLY A 93 -3.81 -26.18 -9.71
N ASP A 94 -4.73 -26.96 -9.14
CA ASP A 94 -5.99 -27.29 -9.81
C ASP A 94 -6.86 -26.03 -9.98
N THR A 95 -7.46 -25.90 -11.15
CA THR A 95 -8.51 -24.90 -11.39
C THR A 95 -9.84 -25.43 -10.89
N ILE A 96 -10.52 -24.67 -10.04
CA ILE A 96 -11.86 -25.02 -9.52
C ILE A 96 -12.94 -24.66 -10.51
N GLY A 97 -12.85 -23.48 -11.14
CA GLY A 97 -13.81 -23.03 -12.12
C GLY A 97 -13.40 -21.74 -12.84
N HIS A 98 -14.09 -21.49 -13.94
CA HIS A 98 -13.92 -20.30 -14.77
C HIS A 98 -15.24 -19.60 -15.04
N ILE A 99 -15.20 -18.27 -15.14
CA ILE A 99 -16.19 -17.44 -15.82
C ILE A 99 -15.48 -16.86 -17.04
N ASN A 100 -15.89 -17.31 -18.24
CA ASN A 100 -15.31 -16.86 -19.51
C ASN A 100 -16.19 -15.77 -20.14
N PHE A 101 -15.54 -14.78 -20.74
CA PHE A 101 -16.13 -13.76 -21.60
C PHE A 101 -15.59 -13.99 -23.01
N GLU A 102 -16.46 -14.35 -23.95
CA GLU A 102 -16.07 -14.73 -25.32
C GLU A 102 -16.73 -13.83 -26.33
N GLY A 103 -15.98 -13.44 -27.37
CA GLY A 103 -16.47 -12.69 -28.53
C GLY A 103 -16.26 -13.48 -29.83
N ALA A 104 -17.15 -13.28 -30.82
CA ALA A 104 -17.00 -13.88 -32.13
C ALA A 104 -15.93 -13.16 -32.96
N ASP A 105 -14.96 -13.90 -33.50
CA ASP A 105 -13.93 -13.41 -34.41
C ASP A 105 -14.30 -13.58 -35.91
N GLY A 106 -15.51 -14.05 -36.19
CA GLY A 106 -15.98 -14.39 -37.52
C GLY A 106 -15.92 -15.90 -37.81
N THR A 107 -15.23 -16.69 -37.01
CA THR A 107 -15.07 -18.13 -37.14
C THR A 107 -15.47 -18.87 -35.85
N HIS A 108 -15.03 -18.37 -34.70
CA HIS A 108 -15.24 -18.97 -33.39
C HIS A 108 -15.66 -17.94 -32.36
N LEU A 109 -16.11 -18.39 -31.21
CA LEU A 109 -16.11 -17.60 -29.98
C LEU A 109 -14.76 -17.79 -29.31
N ILE A 110 -14.02 -16.68 -29.16
CA ILE A 110 -12.67 -16.64 -28.56
C ILE A 110 -12.72 -15.91 -27.23
N ARG A 111 -12.00 -16.40 -26.24
CA ARG A 111 -11.93 -15.79 -24.92
C ARG A 111 -11.26 -14.43 -24.97
N ALA A 112 -12.00 -13.38 -24.65
CA ALA A 112 -11.48 -12.02 -24.47
C ALA A 112 -11.01 -11.79 -23.03
N ALA A 113 -11.70 -12.37 -22.03
CA ALA A 113 -11.34 -12.29 -20.63
C ALA A 113 -11.80 -13.54 -19.86
N GLN A 114 -11.20 -13.73 -18.67
CA GLN A 114 -11.55 -14.85 -17.79
C GLN A 114 -11.36 -14.44 -16.31
N ILE A 115 -12.30 -14.88 -15.47
CA ILE A 115 -12.12 -14.95 -14.01
C ILE A 115 -11.97 -16.42 -13.66
N SER A 116 -10.91 -16.79 -12.94
CA SER A 116 -10.62 -18.16 -12.55
C SER A 116 -10.27 -18.31 -11.08
N CYS A 117 -10.77 -19.38 -10.47
CA CYS A 117 -10.41 -19.78 -9.13
C CYS A 117 -9.50 -21.01 -9.19
N LEU A 118 -8.33 -20.94 -8.52
CA LEU A 118 -7.36 -22.02 -8.46
C LEU A 118 -7.08 -22.39 -6.99
N VAL A 119 -6.66 -23.64 -6.81
CA VAL A 119 -6.12 -24.12 -5.52
C VAL A 119 -4.68 -23.61 -5.39
N ALA A 120 -4.38 -22.89 -4.32
CA ALA A 120 -3.08 -22.22 -4.11
C ALA A 120 -2.34 -22.71 -2.85
N GLY A 121 -2.35 -24.01 -2.63
CA GLY A 121 -1.72 -24.70 -1.51
C GLY A 121 -2.20 -26.15 -1.46
N ASP A 122 -1.84 -26.88 -0.42
CA ASP A 122 -2.30 -28.25 -0.21
C ASP A 122 -3.61 -28.24 0.58
N PRO A 123 -4.76 -28.59 -0.03
CA PRO A 123 -6.03 -28.62 0.69
C PRO A 123 -6.06 -29.66 1.80
N GLY A 124 -6.80 -29.37 2.88
CA GLY A 124 -7.02 -30.26 4.02
C GLY A 124 -8.51 -30.45 4.33
N ALA A 125 -8.81 -31.09 5.45
CA ALA A 125 -10.18 -31.16 5.97
C ALA A 125 -10.63 -29.76 6.41
N ASN A 126 -11.70 -29.25 5.82
CA ASN A 126 -12.21 -27.87 6.04
C ASN A 126 -11.18 -26.76 5.73
N ASP A 127 -10.24 -27.06 4.83
CA ASP A 127 -9.19 -26.16 4.39
C ASP A 127 -9.08 -26.16 2.87
N MET A 128 -9.26 -24.99 2.24
CA MET A 128 -9.20 -24.80 0.79
C MET A 128 -8.49 -23.49 0.46
N PRO A 129 -7.14 -23.49 0.39
CA PRO A 129 -6.38 -22.30 0.03
C PRO A 129 -6.67 -21.89 -1.42
N GLY A 130 -7.27 -20.72 -1.61
CA GLY A 130 -7.77 -20.22 -2.89
C GLY A 130 -6.95 -19.07 -3.46
N LEU A 131 -6.92 -19.00 -4.79
CA LEU A 131 -6.40 -17.89 -5.57
C LEU A 131 -7.45 -17.47 -6.58
N LEU A 132 -7.83 -16.19 -6.61
CA LEU A 132 -8.70 -15.62 -7.64
C LEU A 132 -7.85 -14.85 -8.64
N LYS A 133 -8.00 -15.17 -9.93
CA LYS A 133 -7.20 -14.62 -11.02
C LYS A 133 -8.09 -13.98 -12.10
N PHE A 134 -7.67 -12.82 -12.60
CA PHE A 134 -8.29 -12.07 -13.67
C PHE A 134 -7.33 -12.03 -14.85
N SER A 135 -7.79 -12.43 -16.01
CA SER A 135 -6.99 -12.51 -17.23
C SER A 135 -7.70 -11.85 -18.40
N THR A 136 -6.93 -11.27 -19.32
CA THR A 136 -7.42 -10.74 -20.61
C THR A 136 -6.57 -11.26 -21.76
N THR A 137 -7.11 -11.29 -22.95
CA THR A 137 -6.36 -11.63 -24.16
C THR A 137 -5.74 -10.36 -24.75
N PRO A 138 -4.43 -10.32 -25.00
CA PRO A 138 -3.78 -9.21 -25.71
C PRO A 138 -4.24 -9.11 -27.18
N ASP A 139 -4.12 -7.92 -27.78
CA ASP A 139 -4.32 -7.74 -29.22
C ASP A 139 -3.35 -8.65 -30.01
N GLY A 140 -3.85 -9.23 -31.10
CA GLY A 140 -3.10 -10.18 -31.94
C GLY A 140 -2.89 -11.57 -31.35
N SER A 141 -3.61 -11.94 -30.27
CA SER A 141 -3.48 -13.22 -29.58
C SER A 141 -4.84 -13.88 -29.32
N ASN A 142 -4.85 -15.19 -29.12
CA ASN A 142 -5.96 -15.97 -28.54
C ASN A 142 -5.62 -16.52 -27.15
N ALA A 143 -4.43 -16.22 -26.62
CA ALA A 143 -3.97 -16.68 -25.33
C ALA A 143 -4.23 -15.64 -24.23
N LEU A 144 -4.81 -16.11 -23.11
CA LEU A 144 -5.04 -15.29 -21.93
C LEU A 144 -3.74 -14.92 -21.23
N SER A 145 -3.60 -13.65 -20.86
CA SER A 145 -2.53 -13.14 -19.98
C SER A 145 -3.13 -12.72 -18.65
N GLU A 146 -2.54 -13.16 -17.56
CA GLU A 146 -2.93 -12.70 -16.21
C GLU A 146 -2.66 -11.20 -16.06
N ARG A 147 -3.63 -10.49 -15.49
CA ARG A 147 -3.55 -9.05 -15.22
C ARG A 147 -3.58 -8.72 -13.74
N MET A 148 -4.31 -9.49 -12.96
CA MET A 148 -4.52 -9.26 -11.54
C MET A 148 -4.83 -10.57 -10.83
N ARG A 149 -4.45 -10.67 -9.57
CA ARG A 149 -4.85 -11.76 -8.68
C ARG A 149 -5.07 -11.30 -7.25
N ILE A 150 -5.89 -12.07 -6.53
CA ILE A 150 -5.94 -12.06 -5.07
C ILE A 150 -5.42 -13.43 -4.64
N ASP A 151 -4.31 -13.48 -3.91
CA ASP A 151 -3.73 -14.72 -3.45
C ASP A 151 -4.39 -15.27 -2.17
N ARG A 152 -3.97 -16.45 -1.74
CA ARG A 152 -4.49 -17.11 -0.52
C ARG A 152 -4.24 -16.32 0.76
N ASP A 153 -3.28 -15.40 0.76
CA ASP A 153 -2.94 -14.55 1.90
C ASP A 153 -3.71 -13.20 1.87
N GLY A 154 -4.63 -13.05 0.88
CA GLY A 154 -5.44 -11.84 0.71
C GLY A 154 -4.73 -10.67 0.03
N ARG A 155 -3.54 -10.88 -0.56
CA ARG A 155 -2.81 -9.83 -1.27
C ARG A 155 -3.37 -9.62 -2.66
N LEU A 156 -3.68 -8.36 -2.99
CA LEU A 156 -4.05 -7.96 -4.36
C LEU A 156 -2.80 -7.57 -5.12
N MET A 157 -2.51 -8.27 -6.19
CA MET A 157 -1.37 -8.02 -7.09
C MET A 157 -1.83 -7.68 -8.49
N VAL A 158 -1.23 -6.66 -9.11
CA VAL A 158 -1.54 -6.23 -10.49
C VAL A 158 -0.27 -6.31 -11.32
N GLY A 159 -0.34 -7.00 -12.47
CA GLY A 159 0.81 -7.15 -13.38
C GLY A 159 1.94 -8.02 -12.85
N LYS A 160 1.73 -8.71 -11.71
CA LYS A 160 2.73 -9.61 -11.09
C LYS A 160 2.05 -10.86 -10.54
N SER A 161 2.79 -11.96 -10.49
CA SER A 161 2.30 -13.28 -10.04
C SER A 161 2.91 -13.77 -8.73
N SER A 162 3.85 -13.01 -8.16
CA SER A 162 4.48 -13.30 -6.88
C SER A 162 4.54 -12.04 -6.00
N ALA A 163 4.32 -12.24 -4.70
CA ALA A 163 4.44 -11.18 -3.71
C ALA A 163 5.91 -10.79 -3.48
N GLY A 164 6.12 -9.57 -3.00
CA GLY A 164 7.42 -9.06 -2.57
C GLY A 164 7.96 -7.92 -3.40
N VAL A 165 8.97 -7.26 -2.85
CA VAL A 165 9.62 -6.07 -3.44
C VAL A 165 10.52 -6.39 -4.64
N SER A 166 10.85 -7.69 -4.85
CA SER A 166 11.67 -8.14 -5.97
C SER A 166 10.89 -8.40 -7.26
N SER A 167 9.55 -8.31 -7.22
CA SER A 167 8.67 -8.51 -8.38
C SER A 167 8.08 -7.19 -8.80
N ARG A 168 8.14 -6.87 -10.10
CA ARG A 168 7.57 -5.62 -10.66
C ARG A 168 6.05 -5.61 -10.55
N GLY A 169 5.47 -4.46 -10.32
CA GLY A 169 4.04 -4.20 -10.25
C GLY A 169 3.56 -3.80 -8.85
N PRO A 170 2.42 -3.13 -8.77
CA PRO A 170 1.81 -2.76 -7.50
C PRO A 170 1.25 -3.98 -6.76
N GLU A 171 1.31 -3.91 -5.45
CA GLU A 171 0.78 -4.90 -4.52
C GLU A 171 0.14 -4.19 -3.34
N PHE A 172 -1.07 -4.64 -2.98
CA PHE A 172 -1.77 -4.19 -1.78
C PHE A 172 -1.84 -5.36 -0.81
N ARG A 173 -1.47 -5.14 0.43
CA ARG A 173 -1.40 -6.15 1.49
C ARG A 173 -2.28 -5.80 2.66
N THR A 174 -2.81 -6.83 3.32
CA THR A 174 -3.57 -6.74 4.56
C THR A 174 -2.88 -7.63 5.59
N GLY A 175 -2.17 -7.04 6.54
CA GLY A 175 -1.48 -7.81 7.59
C GLY A 175 -0.78 -6.88 8.58
N ASN A 176 -0.55 -7.35 9.81
CA ASN A 176 -0.06 -6.53 10.91
C ASN A 176 1.44 -6.20 10.83
N ASN A 177 2.21 -6.87 9.94
CA ASN A 177 3.66 -6.69 9.83
C ASN A 177 4.13 -6.51 8.38
N ASP A 178 3.24 -6.09 7.48
CA ASP A 178 3.55 -5.94 6.05
C ASP A 178 3.30 -4.50 5.58
N TYR A 179 3.97 -4.12 4.51
CA TYR A 179 3.69 -2.85 3.82
C TYR A 179 2.29 -2.88 3.21
N ALA A 180 1.48 -1.84 3.45
CA ALA A 180 0.13 -1.77 2.90
C ALA A 180 0.12 -1.61 1.37
N VAL A 181 1.08 -0.86 0.81
CA VAL A 181 1.24 -0.63 -0.62
C VAL A 181 2.69 -0.78 -1.02
N VAL A 182 2.96 -1.60 -2.02
CA VAL A 182 4.28 -1.77 -2.63
C VAL A 182 4.19 -1.47 -4.11
N CYS A 183 5.00 -0.51 -4.60
CA CYS A 183 5.15 -0.20 -6.02
C CYS A 183 6.60 -0.47 -6.42
N THR A 184 6.83 -1.46 -7.29
CA THR A 184 8.18 -1.84 -7.75
C THR A 184 8.29 -1.72 -9.26
N SER A 185 9.31 -1.04 -9.72
CA SER A 185 9.70 -0.94 -11.14
C SER A 185 11.20 -1.20 -11.27
N GLU A 186 11.65 -1.69 -12.42
CA GLU A 186 13.07 -1.91 -12.71
C GLU A 186 13.71 -0.67 -13.33
N ASP A 187 13.16 -0.16 -14.41
CA ASP A 187 13.76 0.93 -15.22
C ASP A 187 12.84 2.16 -15.35
N HIS A 188 11.69 2.17 -14.69
CA HIS A 188 10.71 3.24 -14.81
C HIS A 188 10.34 3.83 -13.46
N ILE A 189 9.70 4.99 -13.45
CA ILE A 189 9.16 5.61 -12.23
C ILE A 189 8.11 4.67 -11.63
N PRO A 190 8.30 4.17 -10.40
CA PRO A 190 7.38 3.21 -9.79
C PRO A 190 6.05 3.83 -9.37
N GLN A 191 6.05 5.12 -9.08
CA GLN A 191 4.85 5.86 -8.67
C GLN A 191 4.88 7.29 -9.19
N VAL A 192 3.80 7.72 -9.81
CA VAL A 192 3.57 9.11 -10.18
C VAL A 192 2.42 9.64 -9.33
N VAL A 193 2.66 10.75 -8.62
CA VAL A 193 1.62 11.48 -7.88
C VAL A 193 1.40 12.80 -8.61
N ASN A 194 0.19 13.00 -9.11
CA ASN A 194 -0.14 14.15 -9.93
C ASN A 194 -1.43 14.83 -9.45
N ARG A 195 -1.39 16.16 -9.31
CA ARG A 195 -2.52 17.03 -8.97
C ARG A 195 -2.81 17.93 -10.17
N LEU A 196 -4.01 17.88 -10.74
CA LEU A 196 -4.33 18.51 -12.03
C LEU A 196 -4.95 19.89 -11.96
N GLY A 197 -5.62 20.26 -10.86
CA GLY A 197 -6.47 21.45 -10.84
C GLY A 197 -5.79 22.71 -10.32
N ASP A 198 -5.06 22.58 -9.23
CA ASP A 198 -4.43 23.67 -8.51
C ASP A 198 -3.15 23.19 -7.82
N GLU A 199 -2.42 24.12 -7.23
CA GLU A 199 -1.23 23.83 -6.44
C GLU A 199 -1.60 23.35 -5.03
N GLY A 200 -0.71 22.63 -4.36
CA GLY A 200 -0.89 22.16 -2.99
C GLY A 200 -0.32 20.79 -2.70
N GLN A 201 -0.86 20.13 -1.68
CA GLN A 201 -0.35 18.85 -1.19
C GLN A 201 -0.51 17.72 -2.22
N LEU A 202 0.56 16.93 -2.41
CA LEU A 202 0.61 15.71 -3.21
C LEU A 202 0.57 14.44 -2.35
N ILE A 203 1.30 14.45 -1.22
CA ILE A 203 1.35 13.34 -0.26
C ILE A 203 1.25 13.94 1.14
N GLN A 204 0.43 13.35 1.99
CA GLN A 204 0.28 13.75 3.39
C GLN A 204 0.71 12.60 4.31
N PHE A 205 1.59 12.88 5.24
CA PHE A 205 2.01 11.96 6.29
C PHE A 205 1.21 12.24 7.55
N ARG A 206 0.59 11.20 8.12
CA ARG A 206 -0.28 11.32 9.30
C ARG A 206 0.05 10.26 10.34
N HIS A 207 -0.05 10.65 11.60
CA HIS A 207 -0.02 9.76 12.76
C HIS A 207 -1.25 10.04 13.63
N ALA A 208 -1.96 9.00 14.06
CA ALA A 208 -3.18 9.10 14.90
C ALA A 208 -4.17 10.20 14.43
N ASN A 209 -4.37 10.31 13.10
CA ASN A 209 -5.20 11.31 12.42
C ASN A 209 -4.68 12.76 12.44
N SER A 210 -3.53 13.05 13.05
CA SER A 210 -2.82 14.32 12.92
C SER A 210 -1.92 14.33 11.70
N THR A 211 -1.78 15.48 11.04
CA THR A 211 -0.84 15.65 9.93
C THR A 211 0.54 15.98 10.51
N GLU A 212 1.54 15.15 10.21
CA GLU A 212 2.92 15.33 10.65
C GLU A 212 3.80 15.99 9.59
N GLY A 213 3.36 15.94 8.34
CA GLY A 213 4.05 16.58 7.23
C GLY A 213 3.41 16.25 5.89
N ASP A 214 3.91 16.86 4.84
CA ASP A 214 3.44 16.62 3.47
C ASP A 214 4.54 16.85 2.43
N ILE A 215 4.27 16.39 1.22
CA ILE A 215 4.98 16.83 0.01
C ILE A 215 3.98 17.63 -0.80
N SER A 216 4.34 18.89 -1.14
CA SER A 216 3.49 19.81 -1.90
C SER A 216 4.20 20.40 -3.11
N VAL A 217 3.43 20.96 -4.03
CA VAL A 217 3.92 21.71 -5.19
C VAL A 217 3.37 23.12 -5.21
N SER A 218 4.23 24.05 -5.67
CA SER A 218 3.86 25.43 -6.01
C SER A 218 4.73 25.93 -7.16
N GLY A 219 4.13 26.26 -8.30
CA GLY A 219 4.83 26.56 -9.54
C GLY A 219 5.70 25.37 -9.98
N SER A 220 6.99 25.61 -10.11
CA SER A 220 8.00 24.57 -10.43
C SER A 220 8.70 23.99 -9.20
N THR A 221 8.24 24.34 -7.98
CA THR A 221 8.88 23.95 -6.74
C THR A 221 8.16 22.78 -6.09
N VAL A 222 8.93 21.77 -5.66
CA VAL A 222 8.48 20.71 -4.76
C VAL A 222 8.99 21.02 -3.36
N SER A 223 8.08 21.05 -2.39
CA SER A 223 8.38 21.28 -0.98
C SER A 223 8.14 20.03 -0.16
N TYR A 224 9.06 19.75 0.74
CA TYR A 224 8.96 18.67 1.74
C TYR A 224 8.67 19.35 3.09
N ASN A 225 7.41 19.33 3.51
CA ASN A 225 6.92 20.06 4.67
C ASN A 225 6.85 19.14 5.89
N GLY A 226 7.99 18.88 6.49
CA GLY A 226 8.12 18.11 7.74
C GLY A 226 8.97 18.85 8.76
N GLY A 227 9.19 20.12 8.56
CA GLY A 227 9.90 21.02 9.49
C GLY A 227 11.40 20.75 9.56
N HIS A 228 11.83 19.59 9.97
CA HIS A 228 13.24 19.29 10.24
C HIS A 228 13.57 17.81 10.08
N LEU A 229 14.86 17.51 9.91
CA LEU A 229 15.41 16.18 9.97
C LEU A 229 15.91 15.89 11.38
N SER A 230 15.44 14.79 11.97
CA SER A 230 15.87 14.31 13.28
C SER A 230 16.47 12.91 13.19
N ARG A 231 17.29 12.56 14.17
CA ARG A 231 17.79 11.21 14.40
C ARG A 231 17.65 10.81 15.86
N TRP A 232 17.61 9.53 16.14
CA TRP A 232 17.70 8.99 17.50
C TRP A 232 19.09 9.14 18.09
N SER A 233 19.15 9.26 19.40
CA SER A 233 20.36 9.18 20.17
C SER A 233 20.06 8.78 21.62
N GLN A 234 21.10 8.47 22.37
CA GLN A 234 21.07 8.15 23.80
C GLN A 234 22.04 9.05 24.56
N LEU A 235 21.80 9.20 25.87
CA LEU A 235 22.77 9.89 26.76
C LEU A 235 24.03 9.04 26.96
N ALA A 236 25.09 9.68 27.43
CA ALA A 236 26.35 9.03 27.78
C ALA A 236 26.12 7.80 28.66
N GLY A 237 26.78 6.66 28.31
CA GLY A 237 26.66 5.39 29.03
C GLY A 237 25.27 4.78 29.03
N GLY A 238 24.34 5.24 28.17
CA GLY A 238 22.95 4.79 28.19
C GLY A 238 22.19 5.23 29.45
N ALA A 239 22.56 6.37 30.03
CA ALA A 239 21.98 6.87 31.26
C ALA A 239 20.46 7.05 31.17
N ALA A 240 19.79 6.93 32.30
CA ALA A 240 18.35 7.20 32.42
C ALA A 240 18.02 8.65 32.01
N ARG A 241 16.78 8.86 31.64
CA ARG A 241 16.24 10.18 31.25
C ARG A 241 16.48 11.21 32.34
N ILE A 242 16.95 12.38 31.93
CA ILE A 242 17.07 13.58 32.76
C ILE A 242 16.15 14.66 32.15
N GLU A 243 15.91 15.74 32.91
CA GLU A 243 15.20 16.89 32.32
C GLU A 243 16.08 17.59 31.29
N ILE A 244 15.66 17.58 30.03
CA ILE A 244 16.26 18.34 28.94
C ILE A 244 15.14 19.15 28.26
N LEU A 245 15.31 20.47 28.26
CA LEU A 245 14.30 21.34 27.66
C LEU A 245 14.41 21.31 26.14
N ARG A 246 13.26 21.27 25.45
CA ARG A 246 13.19 21.31 23.99
C ARG A 246 13.95 22.53 23.44
N GLY A 247 14.72 22.31 22.38
CA GLY A 247 15.59 23.34 21.80
C GLY A 247 16.97 23.44 22.43
N SER A 248 17.27 22.66 23.50
CA SER A 248 18.61 22.63 24.10
C SER A 248 19.63 22.07 23.12
N VAL A 249 20.78 22.72 23.03
CA VAL A 249 21.89 22.34 22.15
C VAL A 249 22.52 21.04 22.62
N LEU A 250 22.73 20.12 21.69
CA LEU A 250 23.33 18.81 21.91
C LEU A 250 24.67 18.70 21.20
N SER A 251 25.60 17.99 21.83
CA SER A 251 26.94 17.69 21.30
C SER A 251 27.15 16.17 21.20
N ASN A 252 27.77 15.74 20.09
CA ASN A 252 28.17 14.35 19.87
C ASN A 252 29.22 13.89 20.86
N LEU A 253 29.13 12.65 21.29
CA LEU A 253 30.17 11.93 22.05
C LEU A 253 30.87 10.93 21.13
N ASN A 254 32.07 10.54 21.52
CA ASN A 254 32.83 9.47 20.84
C ASN A 254 32.37 8.08 21.34
N GLU A 255 31.15 7.94 21.73
CA GLU A 255 30.50 6.72 22.24
C GLU A 255 29.30 6.40 21.37
N MET A 256 29.14 5.13 20.96
CA MET A 256 28.04 4.71 20.09
C MET A 256 26.82 4.34 20.91
N CYS A 257 25.63 4.55 20.32
CA CYS A 257 24.38 4.09 20.88
C CYS A 257 24.30 2.56 20.86
N GLU A 258 23.50 1.99 21.76
CA GLU A 258 23.21 0.57 21.81
C GLU A 258 21.70 0.36 21.69
N TRP A 259 21.30 -0.44 20.68
CA TRP A 259 19.91 -0.89 20.45
C TRP A 259 19.89 -2.40 20.32
N GLY A 260 20.15 -3.09 21.45
CA GLY A 260 20.11 -4.56 21.51
C GLY A 260 21.17 -5.22 20.63
N GLU A 261 20.78 -6.14 19.76
CA GLU A 261 21.66 -6.90 18.87
C GLU A 261 21.95 -6.17 17.55
N GLU A 262 21.39 -4.99 17.32
CA GLU A 262 21.57 -4.24 16.07
C GLU A 262 22.97 -3.61 16.01
N ASN A 263 23.49 -3.50 14.79
CA ASN A 263 24.74 -2.82 14.53
C ASN A 263 24.50 -1.31 14.43
N ASN A 264 24.91 -0.54 15.45
CA ASN A 264 24.69 0.91 15.58
C ASN A 264 25.91 1.73 15.17
N GLU A 265 26.67 1.31 14.18
CA GLU A 265 27.91 1.97 13.72
C GLU A 265 27.74 3.45 13.29
N GLN A 266 26.51 3.86 12.99
CA GLN A 266 26.23 5.19 12.43
C GLN A 266 25.67 6.19 13.44
N LEU A 267 25.31 5.76 14.66
CA LEU A 267 24.64 6.59 15.64
C LEU A 267 25.44 6.68 16.93
N ASN A 268 26.02 7.85 17.17
CA ASN A 268 26.73 8.12 18.41
C ASN A 268 25.80 8.72 19.47
N ARG A 269 26.17 8.51 20.74
CA ARG A 269 25.55 9.13 21.92
C ARG A 269 25.81 10.62 21.95
N MET A 270 24.97 11.33 22.69
CA MET A 270 25.03 12.77 22.81
C MET A 270 24.94 13.19 24.29
N LYS A 271 25.34 14.42 24.52
CA LYS A 271 25.12 15.13 25.79
C LYS A 271 24.55 16.52 25.51
N VAL A 272 23.93 17.12 26.53
CA VAL A 272 23.67 18.57 26.50
C VAL A 272 25.01 19.28 26.36
N SER A 273 25.13 20.20 25.41
CA SER A 273 26.40 20.89 25.13
C SER A 273 26.83 21.72 26.34
N ASP A 274 28.01 21.41 26.87
CA ASP A 274 28.61 22.01 28.06
C ASP A 274 29.88 22.83 27.76
N VAL A 275 30.13 23.06 26.46
CA VAL A 275 31.29 23.83 25.98
C VAL A 275 30.82 24.96 25.09
N GLU A 276 31.28 26.19 25.43
CA GLU A 276 31.03 27.35 24.57
C GLU A 276 31.73 27.19 23.21
N GLY A 277 30.97 27.41 22.13
CA GLY A 277 31.49 27.28 20.76
C GLY A 277 31.95 25.87 20.42
N ASP A 278 31.34 24.83 21.00
CA ASP A 278 31.67 23.43 20.77
C ASP A 278 31.58 23.08 19.26
N ALA A 279 32.68 22.55 18.73
CA ALA A 279 32.74 22.08 17.34
C ALA A 279 32.06 20.72 17.13
N ASN A 280 31.68 20.03 18.21
CA ASN A 280 30.99 18.73 18.15
C ASN A 280 29.46 18.87 18.25
N VAL A 281 28.91 20.09 18.10
CA VAL A 281 27.45 20.27 18.11
C VAL A 281 26.79 19.42 17.03
N SER A 282 25.65 18.78 17.37
CA SER A 282 24.95 17.86 16.48
C SER A 282 23.53 18.34 16.09
N GLY A 283 22.95 19.16 16.93
CA GLY A 283 21.58 19.62 16.76
C GLY A 283 21.00 20.07 18.09
N VAL A 284 19.69 20.05 18.18
CA VAL A 284 18.96 20.41 19.39
C VAL A 284 18.03 19.30 19.83
N PHE A 285 17.80 19.19 21.13
CA PHE A 285 16.87 18.25 21.73
C PHE A 285 15.44 18.54 21.28
N GLN A 286 14.79 17.57 20.66
CA GLN A 286 13.40 17.65 20.23
C GLN A 286 12.46 17.12 21.31
N GLY A 287 12.73 15.97 21.87
CA GLY A 287 11.92 15.28 22.86
C GLY A 287 12.43 13.87 23.07
N TRP A 288 11.97 13.23 24.15
CA TRP A 288 12.17 11.82 24.38
C TRP A 288 11.35 11.02 23.39
N ASP A 289 11.85 9.85 23.00
CA ASP A 289 11.11 8.88 22.24
C ASP A 289 10.23 8.06 23.19
N ASP A 290 8.95 8.05 22.95
CA ASP A 290 7.94 7.39 23.77
C ASP A 290 7.08 6.44 22.93
N ASP A 291 7.55 6.02 21.73
CA ASP A 291 6.77 5.26 20.77
C ASP A 291 6.90 3.73 20.95
N ASP A 292 7.88 3.24 21.72
CA ASP A 292 8.03 1.84 22.04
C ASP A 292 8.45 1.59 23.49
N ASP A 293 8.33 0.31 23.94
CA ASP A 293 8.70 -0.13 25.29
C ASP A 293 10.09 -0.80 25.34
N THR A 294 10.80 -0.89 24.21
CA THR A 294 12.07 -1.61 24.10
C THR A 294 13.24 -0.71 24.43
N TYR A 295 13.25 0.50 23.87
CA TYR A 295 14.29 1.50 24.05
C TYR A 295 13.72 2.71 24.77
N THR A 296 13.80 2.72 26.08
CA THR A 296 13.09 3.70 26.93
C THR A 296 13.89 4.95 27.26
N ASN A 297 15.18 5.01 26.88
CA ASN A 297 16.09 6.10 27.23
C ASN A 297 16.66 6.85 26.02
N ASP A 298 16.02 6.69 24.87
CA ASP A 298 16.41 7.39 23.65
C ASP A 298 15.57 8.64 23.40
N PHE A 299 16.09 9.48 22.52
CA PHE A 299 15.51 10.78 22.22
C PHE A 299 15.77 11.19 20.77
N TYR A 300 14.98 12.15 20.31
CA TYR A 300 15.18 12.78 19.00
C TYR A 300 16.06 14.02 19.10
N CYS A 301 17.10 14.04 18.27
CA CYS A 301 17.93 15.22 18.01
C CYS A 301 17.53 15.81 16.66
N ALA A 302 16.97 17.01 16.63
CA ALA A 302 16.71 17.76 15.41
C ALA A 302 18.02 18.37 14.90
N MET A 303 18.40 18.07 13.64
CA MET A 303 19.72 18.38 13.07
C MET A 303 19.68 19.47 12.01
N THR A 304 18.71 19.46 11.12
CA THR A 304 18.62 20.40 10.00
C THR A 304 17.16 20.68 9.64
N GLY A 305 16.90 21.88 9.13
CA GLY A 305 15.56 22.35 8.80
C GLY A 305 14.99 23.32 9.82
N ASP A 306 13.70 23.67 9.65
CA ASP A 306 13.03 24.63 10.51
C ASP A 306 12.73 24.03 11.89
N PHE A 307 13.19 24.69 12.94
CA PHE A 307 12.94 24.28 14.32
C PHE A 307 12.99 25.49 15.27
N VAL A 308 13.07 25.22 16.58
CA VAL A 308 13.31 26.22 17.61
C VAL A 308 14.61 25.92 18.35
N ILE A 309 15.31 26.98 18.74
CA ILE A 309 16.55 26.86 19.51
C ILE A 309 16.42 27.65 20.81
N ARG A 310 16.94 27.06 21.90
CA ARG A 310 16.87 27.62 23.25
C ARG A 310 18.01 28.62 23.49
N ILE A 311 17.63 29.81 23.93
CA ILE A 311 18.51 30.96 24.21
C ILE A 311 18.49 31.23 25.72
N ALA A 312 19.66 31.54 26.32
CA ALA A 312 19.77 31.88 27.75
C ALA A 312 18.98 33.16 28.07
N GLN A 313 18.48 33.25 29.31
CA GLN A 313 17.90 34.49 29.83
C GLN A 313 18.91 35.65 29.72
N GLY A 314 18.48 36.78 29.22
CA GLY A 314 19.32 37.97 29.08
C GLY A 314 20.21 38.01 27.83
N THR A 315 20.29 36.91 27.07
CA THR A 315 20.92 36.90 25.74
C THR A 315 19.97 37.45 24.71
N THR A 316 20.41 38.40 23.89
CA THR A 316 19.62 38.97 22.79
C THR A 316 20.07 38.36 21.46
N VAL A 317 19.13 38.00 20.62
CA VAL A 317 19.35 37.52 19.25
C VAL A 317 18.62 38.38 18.24
N ALA A 318 19.18 38.50 17.05
CA ALA A 318 18.55 39.19 15.92
C ALA A 318 18.26 38.20 14.78
N ARG A 319 17.29 38.52 13.93
CA ARG A 319 17.03 37.75 12.72
C ARG A 319 18.25 37.77 11.82
N GLY A 320 18.75 36.61 11.44
CA GLY A 320 19.95 36.42 10.62
C GLY A 320 21.17 36.02 11.42
N ASP A 321 21.18 36.16 12.75
CA ASP A 321 22.31 35.72 13.58
C ASP A 321 22.60 34.23 13.37
N LEU A 322 23.87 33.91 13.20
CA LEU A 322 24.39 32.56 13.32
C LEU A 322 24.63 32.26 14.81
N LEU A 323 24.20 31.07 15.22
CA LEU A 323 24.23 30.66 16.63
C LEU A 323 25.22 29.53 16.85
N MET A 324 25.85 29.56 18.02
CA MET A 324 26.72 28.51 18.55
C MET A 324 26.30 28.13 19.98
N SER A 325 26.80 27.01 20.50
CA SER A 325 26.60 26.63 21.90
C SER A 325 27.11 27.72 22.85
N ALA A 326 26.33 28.05 23.87
CA ALA A 326 26.75 28.92 24.98
C ALA A 326 27.48 28.15 26.09
N GLY A 327 27.51 26.80 26.06
CA GLY A 327 28.20 25.97 27.04
C GLY A 327 27.31 25.54 28.23
N ASP A 328 26.01 25.75 28.14
CA ASP A 328 25.05 25.43 29.20
C ASP A 328 23.75 24.79 28.62
N GLY A 329 23.86 24.26 27.43
CA GLY A 329 22.71 23.73 26.68
C GLY A 329 21.84 24.80 26.00
N THR A 330 22.19 26.09 26.13
CA THR A 330 21.55 27.17 25.35
C THR A 330 22.46 27.57 24.18
N ALA A 331 21.91 28.37 23.28
CA ALA A 331 22.63 28.95 22.17
C ALA A 331 22.84 30.47 22.37
N LYS A 332 23.86 31.01 21.73
CA LYS A 332 24.13 32.42 21.64
C LYS A 332 24.62 32.80 20.23
N PRO A 333 24.54 34.11 19.84
CA PRO A 333 25.18 34.55 18.60
C PRO A 333 26.67 34.20 18.57
N GLN A 334 27.18 33.77 17.44
CA GLN A 334 28.62 33.66 17.20
C GLN A 334 29.19 35.00 16.78
N ASP A 335 30.52 35.15 16.90
CA ASP A 335 31.20 36.45 16.72
C ASP A 335 31.34 36.87 15.24
N ASP A 336 31.06 36.01 14.30
CA ASP A 336 31.20 36.24 12.86
C ASP A 336 30.02 35.68 12.05
N ASP A 337 29.92 36.01 10.77
CA ASP A 337 28.86 35.59 9.83
C ASP A 337 29.27 34.44 8.93
N ILE A 338 30.29 33.66 9.33
CA ILE A 338 30.80 32.50 8.59
C ILE A 338 30.28 31.21 9.22
N VAL A 339 29.64 30.33 8.44
CA VAL A 339 29.27 28.99 8.90
C VAL A 339 30.52 28.17 9.19
N ARG A 340 30.63 27.65 10.41
CA ARG A 340 31.75 26.88 10.93
C ARG A 340 31.28 25.58 11.57
N SER A 341 32.15 24.69 11.92
CA SER A 341 31.85 23.47 12.68
C SER A 341 31.09 23.70 14.00
N LYS A 342 31.20 24.89 14.57
CA LYS A 342 30.48 25.31 15.80
C LYS A 342 29.11 25.94 15.52
N THR A 343 28.77 26.22 14.26
CA THR A 343 27.49 26.84 13.90
C THR A 343 26.38 25.79 13.95
N ILE A 344 25.33 26.07 14.76
CA ILE A 344 24.26 25.14 14.96
C ILE A 344 22.97 25.60 14.26
N ALA A 345 22.74 26.90 14.19
CA ALA A 345 21.50 27.43 13.61
C ALA A 345 21.67 28.85 13.08
N LYS A 346 20.69 29.29 12.25
CA LYS A 346 20.48 30.68 11.88
C LYS A 346 19.11 31.13 12.33
N VAL A 347 19.01 32.24 13.05
CA VAL A 347 17.75 32.81 13.54
C VAL A 347 16.88 33.25 12.36
N THR A 348 15.66 32.77 12.28
CA THR A 348 14.68 33.15 11.23
C THR A 348 13.68 34.18 11.74
N SER A 349 13.38 34.17 13.05
CA SER A 349 12.50 35.13 13.71
C SER A 349 12.92 35.32 15.17
N THR A 350 12.71 36.51 15.69
CA THR A 350 12.91 36.83 17.12
C THR A 350 11.65 36.64 17.95
N THR A 351 10.56 36.14 17.34
CA THR A 351 9.32 35.82 18.05
C THR A 351 9.57 34.66 19.01
N VAL A 352 9.37 34.92 20.31
CA VAL A 352 9.52 33.87 21.33
C VAL A 352 8.40 32.88 21.21
N SER A 353 8.73 31.62 20.96
CA SER A 353 7.76 30.50 20.86
C SER A 353 7.44 29.87 22.21
N THR A 354 8.41 29.86 23.14
CA THR A 354 8.27 29.26 24.48
C THR A 354 9.25 29.98 25.43
N THR A 355 8.82 30.19 26.68
CA THR A 355 9.68 30.62 27.77
C THR A 355 9.65 29.59 28.88
N TYR A 356 10.80 29.16 29.36
CA TYR A 356 10.95 28.17 30.43
C TYR A 356 11.04 28.80 31.80
N SER A 357 10.88 27.99 32.85
CA SER A 357 10.93 28.43 34.26
C SER A 357 12.26 29.02 34.71
N ASP A 358 13.35 28.65 34.03
CA ASP A 358 14.70 29.21 34.27
C ASP A 358 14.92 30.55 33.54
N GLY A 359 13.91 31.07 32.89
CA GLY A 359 13.96 32.32 32.12
C GLY A 359 14.55 32.18 30.72
N SER A 360 15.07 31.02 30.34
CA SER A 360 15.48 30.75 28.96
C SER A 360 14.27 30.72 28.04
N TYR A 361 14.48 30.97 26.73
CA TYR A 361 13.42 31.06 25.77
C TYR A 361 13.80 30.46 24.42
N CYS A 362 12.84 30.06 23.64
CA CYS A 362 13.04 29.55 22.29
C CYS A 362 12.66 30.52 21.22
N VAL A 363 13.47 30.62 20.17
CA VAL A 363 13.20 31.37 18.95
C VAL A 363 13.22 30.44 17.73
N PRO A 364 12.43 30.76 16.67
CA PRO A 364 12.49 30.07 15.41
C PRO A 364 13.86 30.21 14.74
N CYS A 365 14.35 29.11 14.20
CA CYS A 365 15.63 29.06 13.49
C CYS A 365 15.57 28.02 12.36
N VAL A 366 16.51 28.09 11.45
CA VAL A 366 16.89 26.96 10.60
C VAL A 366 18.14 26.32 11.20
N LEU A 367 18.05 25.03 11.55
CA LEU A 367 19.18 24.25 12.03
C LEU A 367 20.14 23.96 10.89
N MET A 368 21.42 24.03 11.15
CA MET A 368 22.51 23.90 10.19
C MET A 368 23.62 23.00 10.71
N ALA A 369 23.36 22.20 11.74
CA ALA A 369 24.31 21.25 12.27
C ALA A 369 24.60 20.16 11.23
N CYS A 370 25.84 20.13 10.72
CA CYS A 370 26.32 19.22 9.70
C CYS A 370 27.39 18.29 10.26
#